data_efd363ea33e9295bf6cd8d39aa8b0fe8
#
_entry.id   efd363ea33e9295bf6cd8d39aa8b0fe8
#
_cell.length_a   1.000
_cell.length_b   1.000
_cell.length_c   1.000
_cell.angle_alpha   90.00
_cell.angle_beta   90.00
_cell.angle_gamma   90.00
#
_symmetry.space_group_name_H-M   'P 1'
#
loop_
_entity.id
_entity.type
_entity.pdbx_description
1 polymer ?
#
loop_
_entity_poly.entity_id
_entity_poly.type
_entity_poly.pdbx_seq_one_letter_code
_entity_poly.pdbx_strand_id
1 'polypeptide(L)'
;MPIGVAGKAKGFLLKPSATFRATKEESLSSAFQYYVILLIIFSVVTFVVYALVFTSIPAVMSGRFPMGFGAELSIYMAFFLFMVRFYGVFLTGLVYHVFVLLFGGTQGVARTIQTLMYASTPAIILGWIPIIAAIGDVWTFILFIIGIRENQDMPLGRAVLVVILPLVLSLITTGLIVLAVSTFYRARLHALTGI
;
A
#
# COMPACT_ATOMS: atom_id res chain seq x y z
N MET A 1 0.57 27.74 -10.48
CA MET A 1 1.61 26.82 -10.99
C MET A 1 1.31 25.41 -10.47
N PRO A 2 1.35 24.37 -11.29
CA PRO A 2 1.17 23.00 -10.80
C PRO A 2 2.25 22.67 -9.77
N ILE A 3 1.84 22.05 -8.66
CA ILE A 3 2.77 21.64 -7.60
C ILE A 3 3.59 20.46 -8.14
N GLY A 4 4.90 20.58 -8.18
CA GLY A 4 5.79 19.48 -8.61
C GLY A 4 5.73 18.25 -7.68
N VAL A 5 6.25 17.10 -8.15
CA VAL A 5 6.20 15.81 -7.42
C VAL A 5 6.74 15.94 -5.98
N ALA A 6 7.90 16.56 -5.79
CA ALA A 6 8.48 16.75 -4.47
C ALA A 6 7.64 17.68 -3.58
N GLY A 7 7.05 18.73 -4.17
CA GLY A 7 6.14 19.63 -3.47
C GLY A 7 4.87 18.92 -3.00
N LYS A 8 4.28 18.06 -3.84
CA LYS A 8 3.13 17.21 -3.48
C LYS A 8 3.50 16.23 -2.36
N ALA A 9 4.62 15.53 -2.48
CA ALA A 9 5.07 14.58 -1.46
C ALA A 9 5.24 15.28 -0.09
N LYS A 10 5.95 16.41 -0.05
CA LYS A 10 6.08 17.22 1.15
C LYS A 10 4.73 17.72 1.68
N GLY A 11 3.85 18.14 0.78
CA GLY A 11 2.52 18.62 1.13
C GLY A 11 1.65 17.53 1.78
N PHE A 12 1.60 16.34 1.20
CA PHE A 12 0.85 15.21 1.76
C PHE A 12 1.40 14.75 3.11
N LEU A 13 2.73 14.81 3.32
CA LEU A 13 3.33 14.46 4.61
C LEU A 13 3.05 15.49 5.71
N LEU A 14 3.07 16.79 5.39
CA LEU A 14 3.06 17.85 6.39
C LEU A 14 1.77 18.66 6.50
N LYS A 15 1.01 18.78 5.38
CA LYS A 15 -0.22 19.58 5.28
C LYS A 15 -1.29 18.85 4.44
N PRO A 16 -1.73 17.64 4.87
CA PRO A 16 -2.54 16.76 4.03
C PRO A 16 -3.85 17.39 3.55
N SER A 17 -4.67 17.97 4.44
CA SER A 17 -5.96 18.56 4.05
C SER A 17 -5.80 19.68 3.03
N ALA A 18 -4.82 20.57 3.22
CA ALA A 18 -4.55 21.66 2.28
C ALA A 18 -4.09 21.13 0.93
N THR A 19 -3.27 20.08 0.93
CA THR A 19 -2.74 19.47 -0.30
C THR A 19 -3.85 18.72 -1.07
N PHE A 20 -4.72 17.96 -0.39
CA PHE A 20 -5.86 17.32 -1.04
C PHE A 20 -6.80 18.35 -1.67
N ARG A 21 -7.08 19.48 -1.01
CA ARG A 21 -7.87 20.56 -1.60
C ARG A 21 -7.20 21.17 -2.82
N ALA A 22 -5.89 21.39 -2.76
CA ALA A 22 -5.13 21.95 -3.88
C ALA A 22 -5.04 21.01 -5.09
N THR A 23 -5.09 19.69 -4.87
CA THR A 23 -5.04 18.67 -5.92
C THR A 23 -6.42 18.13 -6.31
N LYS A 24 -7.49 18.63 -5.71
CA LYS A 24 -8.86 18.14 -5.93
C LYS A 24 -9.27 18.17 -7.40
N GLU A 25 -8.94 19.25 -8.12
CA GLU A 25 -9.29 19.43 -9.53
C GLU A 25 -8.31 18.76 -10.51
N GLU A 26 -7.26 18.11 -10.00
CA GLU A 26 -6.33 17.37 -10.86
C GLU A 26 -7.00 16.13 -11.46
N SER A 27 -6.53 15.72 -12.63
CA SER A 27 -7.00 14.51 -13.30
C SER A 27 -6.44 13.25 -12.65
N LEU A 28 -7.12 12.12 -12.86
CA LEU A 28 -6.60 10.80 -12.47
C LEU A 28 -5.23 10.52 -13.11
N SER A 29 -5.00 11.00 -14.35
CA SER A 29 -3.71 10.87 -15.04
C SER A 29 -2.59 11.58 -14.28
N SER A 30 -2.84 12.77 -13.74
CA SER A 30 -1.84 13.50 -12.93
C SER A 30 -1.50 12.77 -11.65
N ALA A 31 -2.51 12.19 -10.97
CA ALA A 31 -2.30 11.38 -9.77
C ALA A 31 -1.55 10.08 -10.09
N PHE A 32 -1.88 9.44 -11.20
CA PHE A 32 -1.22 8.23 -11.67
C PHE A 32 0.26 8.49 -12.00
N GLN A 33 0.57 9.56 -12.74
CA GLN A 33 1.97 9.93 -13.04
C GLN A 33 2.76 10.18 -11.75
N TYR A 34 2.20 10.93 -10.81
CA TYR A 34 2.80 11.15 -9.49
C TYR A 34 3.07 9.83 -8.76
N TYR A 35 2.07 8.95 -8.69
CA TYR A 35 2.14 7.67 -8.02
C TYR A 35 3.21 6.75 -8.65
N VAL A 36 3.24 6.64 -9.98
CA VAL A 36 4.21 5.81 -10.70
C VAL A 36 5.64 6.32 -10.50
N ILE A 37 5.87 7.64 -10.51
CA ILE A 37 7.19 8.21 -10.23
C ILE A 37 7.66 7.80 -8.84
N LEU A 38 6.79 7.90 -7.83
CA LEU A 38 7.14 7.46 -6.46
C LEU A 38 7.41 5.95 -6.40
N LEU A 39 6.62 5.12 -7.11
CA LEU A 39 6.84 3.67 -7.16
C LEU A 39 8.17 3.30 -7.82
N ILE A 40 8.58 3.99 -8.87
CA ILE A 40 9.88 3.76 -9.51
C ILE A 40 11.00 4.06 -8.52
N ILE A 41 10.94 5.21 -7.83
CA ILE A 41 11.92 5.58 -6.80
C ILE A 41 11.94 4.52 -5.68
N PHE A 42 10.76 4.12 -5.18
CA PHE A 42 10.63 3.07 -4.18
C PHE A 42 11.30 1.76 -4.62
N SER A 43 11.06 1.33 -5.87
CA SER A 43 11.59 0.07 -6.40
C SER A 43 13.10 0.10 -6.53
N VAL A 44 13.67 1.22 -6.98
CA VAL A 44 15.13 1.40 -7.07
C VAL A 44 15.76 1.35 -5.68
N VAL A 45 15.20 2.07 -4.71
CA VAL A 45 15.71 2.07 -3.32
C VAL A 45 15.56 0.67 -2.69
N THR A 46 14.41 0.02 -2.89
CA THR A 46 14.17 -1.34 -2.39
C THR A 46 15.17 -2.34 -2.97
N PHE A 47 15.43 -2.26 -4.28
CA PHE A 47 16.44 -3.09 -4.93
C PHE A 47 17.81 -2.92 -4.27
N VAL A 48 18.28 -1.67 -4.12
CA VAL A 48 19.60 -1.39 -3.52
C VAL A 48 19.70 -1.90 -2.09
N VAL A 49 18.70 -1.61 -1.27
CA VAL A 49 18.68 -2.02 0.14
C VAL A 49 18.66 -3.55 0.26
N TYR A 50 17.80 -4.23 -0.49
CA TYR A 50 17.70 -5.68 -0.45
C TYR A 50 18.94 -6.37 -1.03
N ALA A 51 19.57 -5.80 -2.06
CA ALA A 51 20.83 -6.30 -2.57
C ALA A 51 21.92 -6.27 -1.48
N LEU A 52 22.02 -5.17 -0.74
CA LEU A 52 22.95 -5.06 0.38
C LEU A 52 22.62 -6.05 1.50
N VAL A 53 21.35 -6.21 1.86
CA VAL A 53 20.91 -7.13 2.91
C VAL A 53 21.15 -8.57 2.52
N PHE A 54 20.71 -9.00 1.34
CA PHE A 54 20.82 -10.40 0.91
C PHE A 54 22.26 -10.84 0.64
N THR A 55 23.12 -9.95 0.13
CA THR A 55 24.55 -10.27 -0.01
C THR A 55 25.26 -10.40 1.34
N SER A 56 24.73 -9.80 2.40
CA SER A 56 25.27 -9.88 3.75
C SER A 56 24.80 -11.12 4.54
N ILE A 57 23.89 -11.95 3.98
CA ILE A 57 23.42 -13.16 4.65
C ILE A 57 24.56 -14.17 4.77
N PRO A 58 24.84 -14.75 5.96
CA PRO A 58 25.96 -15.68 6.17
C PRO A 58 25.99 -16.88 5.22
N ALA A 59 24.80 -17.35 4.78
CA ALA A 59 24.70 -18.46 3.82
C ALA A 59 25.24 -18.10 2.43
N VAL A 60 25.08 -16.83 1.99
CA VAL A 60 25.65 -16.31 0.74
C VAL A 60 27.16 -16.11 0.90
N MET A 61 27.58 -15.52 2.03
CA MET A 61 28.99 -15.29 2.32
C MET A 61 29.78 -16.59 2.50
N SER A 62 29.15 -17.68 2.97
CA SER A 62 29.78 -18.99 3.10
C SER A 62 29.87 -19.79 1.80
N GLY A 63 29.48 -19.22 0.66
CA GLY A 63 29.49 -19.87 -0.65
C GLY A 63 28.44 -20.96 -0.84
N ARG A 64 27.43 -21.05 0.05
CA ARG A 64 26.32 -22.02 -0.10
C ARG A 64 25.37 -21.68 -1.23
N PHE A 65 25.38 -20.43 -1.68
CA PHE A 65 24.61 -19.96 -2.83
C PHE A 65 25.53 -19.39 -3.92
N PRO A 66 25.14 -19.45 -5.20
CA PRO A 66 25.91 -18.88 -6.29
C PRO A 66 26.21 -17.39 -6.09
N MET A 67 27.33 -16.94 -6.64
CA MET A 67 27.62 -15.51 -6.74
C MET A 67 26.49 -14.82 -7.52
N GLY A 68 26.01 -13.68 -7.00
CA GLY A 68 24.89 -12.93 -7.61
C GLY A 68 23.51 -13.27 -7.05
N PHE A 69 23.33 -14.38 -6.32
CA PHE A 69 22.04 -14.79 -5.76
C PHE A 69 21.32 -13.67 -4.98
N GLY A 70 22.07 -12.91 -4.19
CA GLY A 70 21.50 -11.77 -3.45
C GLY A 70 20.97 -10.65 -4.37
N ALA A 71 21.66 -10.34 -5.44
CA ALA A 71 21.23 -9.33 -6.40
C ALA A 71 20.03 -9.81 -7.23
N GLU A 72 20.05 -11.06 -7.69
CA GLU A 72 18.91 -11.65 -8.41
C GLU A 72 17.66 -11.67 -7.56
N LEU A 73 17.72 -12.15 -6.32
CA LEU A 73 16.60 -12.14 -5.39
C LEU A 73 16.07 -10.73 -5.14
N SER A 74 16.97 -9.75 -5.05
CA SER A 74 16.61 -8.35 -4.84
C SER A 74 15.84 -7.74 -6.02
N ILE A 75 16.21 -8.09 -7.26
CA ILE A 75 15.48 -7.67 -8.46
C ILE A 75 14.06 -8.27 -8.43
N TYR A 76 13.92 -9.57 -8.16
CA TYR A 76 12.61 -10.21 -8.08
C TYR A 76 11.74 -9.61 -6.97
N MET A 77 12.30 -9.34 -5.80
CA MET A 77 11.58 -8.71 -4.69
C MET A 77 11.15 -7.28 -5.02
N ALA A 78 12.05 -6.46 -5.56
CA ALA A 78 11.72 -5.09 -5.95
C ALA A 78 10.63 -5.05 -7.04
N PHE A 79 10.74 -5.91 -8.06
CA PHE A 79 9.75 -6.05 -9.12
C PHE A 79 8.41 -6.56 -8.58
N PHE A 80 8.42 -7.58 -7.74
CA PHE A 80 7.20 -8.11 -7.11
C PHE A 80 6.48 -7.04 -6.29
N LEU A 81 7.19 -6.32 -5.43
CA LEU A 81 6.60 -5.24 -4.62
C LEU A 81 6.09 -4.08 -5.48
N PHE A 82 6.80 -3.75 -6.58
CA PHE A 82 6.30 -2.79 -7.55
C PHE A 82 4.97 -3.25 -8.15
N MET A 83 4.89 -4.49 -8.64
CA MET A 83 3.67 -5.04 -9.24
C MET A 83 2.50 -5.08 -8.24
N VAL A 84 2.76 -5.56 -7.01
CA VAL A 84 1.74 -5.60 -5.95
C VAL A 84 1.18 -4.21 -5.66
N ARG A 85 2.03 -3.19 -5.54
CA ARG A 85 1.57 -1.81 -5.30
C ARG A 85 0.90 -1.22 -6.53
N PHE A 86 1.46 -1.45 -7.74
CA PHE A 86 0.93 -0.93 -8.99
C PHE A 86 -0.49 -1.42 -9.27
N TYR A 87 -0.74 -2.73 -9.21
CA TYR A 87 -2.09 -3.26 -9.39
C TYR A 87 -2.96 -3.11 -8.15
N GLY A 88 -2.33 -3.21 -6.98
CA GLY A 88 -3.00 -3.13 -5.69
C GLY A 88 -3.75 -1.80 -5.49
N VAL A 89 -3.22 -0.67 -5.95
CA VAL A 89 -3.90 0.62 -5.80
C VAL A 89 -5.24 0.67 -6.52
N PHE A 90 -5.35 0.03 -7.69
CA PHE A 90 -6.62 -0.03 -8.43
C PHE A 90 -7.61 -0.98 -7.76
N LEU A 91 -7.16 -2.20 -7.41
CA LEU A 91 -8.01 -3.19 -6.76
C LEU A 91 -8.52 -2.68 -5.40
N THR A 92 -7.62 -2.16 -4.60
CA THR A 92 -7.96 -1.56 -3.30
C THR A 92 -8.89 -0.37 -3.46
N GLY A 93 -8.61 0.51 -4.44
CA GLY A 93 -9.47 1.65 -4.74
C GLY A 93 -10.88 1.26 -5.16
N LEU A 94 -11.05 0.17 -5.94
CA LEU A 94 -12.37 -0.38 -6.28
C LEU A 94 -13.10 -0.91 -5.04
N VAL A 95 -12.42 -1.67 -4.20
CA VAL A 95 -13.00 -2.19 -2.94
C VAL A 95 -13.47 -1.04 -2.04
N TYR A 96 -12.61 -0.06 -1.80
CA TYR A 96 -12.99 1.10 -0.99
C TYR A 96 -14.10 1.94 -1.64
N HIS A 97 -14.17 1.98 -2.97
CA HIS A 97 -15.23 2.72 -3.65
C HIS A 97 -16.63 2.14 -3.39
N VAL A 98 -16.75 0.82 -3.21
CA VAL A 98 -18.02 0.21 -2.77
C VAL A 98 -18.48 0.83 -1.44
N PHE A 99 -17.57 0.98 -0.48
CA PHE A 99 -17.89 1.62 0.79
C PHE A 99 -18.14 3.12 0.65
N VAL A 100 -17.42 3.81 -0.24
CA VAL A 100 -17.72 5.22 -0.59
C VAL A 100 -19.17 5.36 -1.03
N LEU A 101 -19.65 4.49 -1.93
CA LEU A 101 -21.04 4.51 -2.39
C LEU A 101 -22.02 4.19 -1.25
N LEU A 102 -21.74 3.19 -0.42
CA LEU A 102 -22.59 2.82 0.72
C LEU A 102 -22.76 3.95 1.73
N PHE A 103 -21.74 4.80 1.90
CA PHE A 103 -21.77 5.95 2.81
C PHE A 103 -22.11 7.28 2.13
N GLY A 104 -22.56 7.24 0.86
CA GLY A 104 -23.13 8.40 0.17
C GLY A 104 -22.11 9.30 -0.54
N GLY A 105 -20.93 8.77 -0.92
CA GLY A 105 -20.00 9.48 -1.81
C GLY A 105 -20.49 9.49 -3.25
N THR A 106 -20.31 10.62 -3.95
CA THR A 106 -20.88 10.84 -5.28
C THR A 106 -19.85 11.21 -6.35
N GLN A 107 -18.58 11.37 -5.97
CA GLN A 107 -17.52 11.89 -6.87
C GLN A 107 -16.90 10.82 -7.79
N GLY A 108 -17.43 9.60 -7.78
CA GLY A 108 -17.05 8.51 -8.68
C GLY A 108 -15.76 7.76 -8.28
N VAL A 109 -15.56 6.59 -8.93
CA VAL A 109 -14.47 5.65 -8.63
C VAL A 109 -13.09 6.25 -8.93
N ALA A 110 -12.96 7.03 -10.00
CA ALA A 110 -11.70 7.67 -10.37
C ALA A 110 -11.18 8.56 -9.24
N ARG A 111 -12.08 9.27 -8.55
CA ARG A 111 -11.73 10.14 -7.43
C ARG A 111 -11.28 9.34 -6.20
N THR A 112 -11.88 8.18 -5.95
CA THR A 112 -11.44 7.28 -4.87
C THR A 112 -10.03 6.73 -5.14
N ILE A 113 -9.77 6.25 -6.37
CA ILE A 113 -8.46 5.74 -6.78
C ILE A 113 -7.41 6.85 -6.72
N GLN A 114 -7.72 8.03 -7.24
CA GLN A 114 -6.85 9.22 -7.16
C GLN A 114 -6.49 9.54 -5.69
N THR A 115 -7.47 9.53 -4.81
CA THR A 115 -7.28 9.76 -3.38
C THR A 115 -6.32 8.74 -2.76
N LEU A 116 -6.49 7.46 -3.10
CA LEU A 116 -5.63 6.38 -2.61
C LEU A 116 -4.20 6.52 -3.14
N MET A 117 -4.01 6.88 -4.42
CA MET A 117 -2.68 7.15 -4.99
C MET A 117 -1.93 8.23 -4.22
N TYR A 118 -2.59 9.33 -3.90
CA TYR A 118 -1.99 10.42 -3.11
C TYR A 118 -1.77 10.02 -1.66
N ALA A 119 -2.74 9.35 -1.03
CA ALA A 119 -2.64 8.88 0.34
C ALA A 119 -1.51 7.87 0.56
N SER A 120 -1.15 7.09 -0.46
CA SER A 120 -0.07 6.10 -0.39
C SER A 120 1.34 6.71 -0.29
N THR A 121 1.48 8.03 -0.39
CA THR A 121 2.76 8.74 -0.34
C THR A 121 3.67 8.32 0.83
N PRO A 122 3.20 8.28 2.11
CA PRO A 122 4.05 7.88 3.23
C PRO A 122 4.49 6.41 3.16
N ALA A 123 3.57 5.51 2.81
CA ALA A 123 3.88 4.08 2.68
C ALA A 123 4.90 3.79 1.57
N ILE A 124 4.92 4.60 0.51
CA ILE A 124 5.91 4.47 -0.56
C ILE A 124 7.26 5.06 -0.11
N ILE A 125 7.27 6.23 0.52
CA ILE A 125 8.50 6.92 0.93
C ILE A 125 9.21 6.17 2.07
N LEU A 126 8.47 5.58 3.01
CA LEU A 126 9.01 4.90 4.19
C LEU A 126 9.04 3.38 4.07
N GLY A 127 8.31 2.81 3.10
CA GLY A 127 8.04 1.37 3.00
C GLY A 127 9.22 0.47 2.65
N TRP A 128 10.37 1.03 2.27
CA TRP A 128 11.59 0.27 2.01
C TRP A 128 12.36 -0.08 3.29
N ILE A 129 12.03 0.53 4.45
CA ILE A 129 12.60 0.21 5.76
C ILE A 129 11.57 -0.59 6.55
N PRO A 130 11.77 -1.90 6.80
CA PRO A 130 10.73 -2.79 7.35
C PRO A 130 10.07 -2.29 8.64
N ILE A 131 10.84 -1.76 9.59
CA ILE A 131 10.31 -1.26 10.88
C ILE A 131 9.57 0.07 10.68
N ILE A 132 10.10 0.96 9.84
CA ILE A 132 9.54 2.28 9.59
C ILE A 132 8.33 2.19 8.63
N ALA A 133 8.25 1.15 7.82
CA ALA A 133 7.13 0.89 6.92
C ALA A 133 5.78 0.92 7.65
N ALA A 134 5.70 0.34 8.85
CA ALA A 134 4.48 0.35 9.66
C ALA A 134 4.01 1.78 10.02
N ILE A 135 4.93 2.70 10.26
CA ILE A 135 4.61 4.12 10.49
C ILE A 135 4.06 4.75 9.20
N GLY A 136 4.69 4.43 8.05
CA GLY A 136 4.22 4.87 6.74
C GLY A 136 2.82 4.37 6.42
N ASP A 137 2.51 3.11 6.75
CA ASP A 137 1.19 2.51 6.53
C ASP A 137 0.13 3.17 7.42
N VAL A 138 0.39 3.34 8.72
CA VAL A 138 -0.53 4.05 9.63
C VAL A 138 -0.79 5.47 9.13
N TRP A 139 0.26 6.19 8.70
CA TRP A 139 0.10 7.54 8.17
C TRP A 139 -0.70 7.55 6.86
N THR A 140 -0.52 6.54 6.00
CA THR A 140 -1.32 6.34 4.78
C THR A 140 -2.81 6.19 5.11
N PHE A 141 -3.18 5.42 6.14
CA PHE A 141 -4.57 5.31 6.58
C PHE A 141 -5.15 6.66 7.01
N ILE A 142 -4.40 7.44 7.78
CA ILE A 142 -4.81 8.79 8.20
C ILE A 142 -5.01 9.69 6.98
N LEU A 143 -4.06 9.68 6.05
CA LEU A 143 -4.14 10.45 4.81
C LEU A 143 -5.34 10.02 3.97
N PHE A 144 -5.64 8.72 3.91
CA PHE A 144 -6.75 8.21 3.14
C PHE A 144 -8.10 8.66 3.73
N ILE A 145 -8.26 8.67 5.05
CA ILE A 145 -9.45 9.24 5.70
C ILE A 145 -9.61 10.73 5.36
N ILE A 146 -8.52 11.50 5.47
CA ILE A 146 -8.53 12.93 5.14
C ILE A 146 -8.85 13.14 3.65
N GLY A 147 -8.25 12.34 2.79
CA GLY A 147 -8.46 12.42 1.34
C GLY A 147 -9.88 12.05 0.92
N ILE A 148 -10.48 10.99 1.49
CA ILE A 148 -11.87 10.62 1.25
C ILE A 148 -12.80 11.76 1.70
N ARG A 149 -12.56 12.34 2.88
CA ARG A 149 -13.32 13.50 3.35
C ARG A 149 -13.29 14.66 2.37
N GLU A 150 -12.11 15.06 1.92
CA GLU A 150 -11.92 16.25 1.07
C GLU A 150 -12.35 15.99 -0.38
N ASN A 151 -12.07 14.80 -0.93
CA ASN A 151 -12.28 14.49 -2.35
C ASN A 151 -13.67 13.90 -2.64
N GLN A 152 -14.35 13.29 -1.65
CA GLN A 152 -15.71 12.79 -1.80
C GLN A 152 -16.77 13.69 -1.14
N ASP A 153 -16.34 14.86 -0.63
CA ASP A 153 -17.21 15.85 0.04
C ASP A 153 -18.04 15.21 1.19
N MET A 154 -17.41 14.34 1.97
CA MET A 154 -18.06 13.59 3.04
C MET A 154 -17.72 14.15 4.42
N PRO A 155 -18.66 14.06 5.40
CA PRO A 155 -18.32 14.36 6.79
C PRO A 155 -17.30 13.36 7.34
N LEU A 156 -16.44 13.82 8.26
CA LEU A 156 -15.34 13.02 8.83
C LEU A 156 -15.78 11.63 9.31
N GLY A 157 -16.91 11.54 10.02
CA GLY A 157 -17.41 10.27 10.55
C GLY A 157 -17.68 9.23 9.45
N ARG A 158 -18.27 9.64 8.31
CA ARG A 158 -18.49 8.75 7.17
C ARG A 158 -17.16 8.37 6.49
N ALA A 159 -16.23 9.31 6.33
CA ALA A 159 -14.92 9.03 5.78
C ALA A 159 -14.13 8.01 6.62
N VAL A 160 -14.23 8.10 7.95
CA VAL A 160 -13.66 7.10 8.88
C VAL A 160 -14.28 5.72 8.66
N LEU A 161 -15.61 5.64 8.57
CA LEU A 161 -16.30 4.36 8.32
C LEU A 161 -15.93 3.74 6.98
N VAL A 162 -15.83 4.55 5.93
CA VAL A 162 -15.38 4.10 4.59
C VAL A 162 -14.01 3.43 4.67
N VAL A 163 -13.09 3.94 5.48
CA VAL A 163 -11.71 3.43 5.55
C VAL A 163 -11.58 2.30 6.58
N ILE A 164 -12.20 2.41 7.74
CA ILE A 164 -12.03 1.44 8.83
C ILE A 164 -12.85 0.16 8.60
N LEU A 165 -14.06 0.26 8.06
CA LEU A 165 -14.92 -0.91 7.91
C LEU A 165 -14.34 -1.99 6.96
N PRO A 166 -13.84 -1.66 5.76
CA PRO A 166 -13.18 -2.66 4.91
C PRO A 166 -11.94 -3.27 5.57
N LEU A 167 -11.17 -2.48 6.33
CA LEU A 167 -10.01 -2.97 7.07
C LEU A 167 -10.42 -4.01 8.11
N VAL A 168 -11.42 -3.71 8.94
CA VAL A 168 -11.95 -4.64 9.96
C VAL A 168 -12.49 -5.90 9.31
N LEU A 169 -13.28 -5.77 8.24
CA LEU A 169 -13.80 -6.91 7.50
C LEU A 169 -12.69 -7.78 6.91
N SER A 170 -11.64 -7.17 6.35
CA SER A 170 -10.50 -7.92 5.81
C SER A 170 -9.74 -8.68 6.90
N LEU A 171 -9.54 -8.09 8.08
CA LEU A 171 -8.91 -8.76 9.22
C LEU A 171 -9.74 -9.94 9.72
N ILE A 172 -11.06 -9.78 9.86
CA ILE A 172 -11.97 -10.85 10.25
C ILE A 172 -11.93 -11.99 9.23
N THR A 173 -12.07 -11.66 7.94
CA THR A 173 -12.06 -12.66 6.86
C THR A 173 -10.72 -13.41 6.82
N THR A 174 -9.61 -12.71 6.92
CA THR A 174 -8.28 -13.33 6.97
C THR A 174 -8.14 -14.25 8.18
N GLY A 175 -8.58 -13.81 9.35
CA GLY A 175 -8.59 -14.63 10.57
C GLY A 175 -9.40 -15.92 10.41
N LEU A 176 -10.59 -15.83 9.82
CA LEU A 176 -11.45 -17.01 9.55
C LEU A 176 -10.80 -17.96 8.53
N ILE A 177 -10.17 -17.43 7.47
CA ILE A 177 -9.46 -18.25 6.48
C ILE A 177 -8.27 -18.98 7.14
N VAL A 178 -7.46 -18.28 7.93
CA VAL A 178 -6.33 -18.89 8.65
C VAL A 178 -6.81 -19.99 9.61
N LEU A 179 -7.89 -19.75 10.34
CA LEU A 179 -8.49 -20.75 11.22
C LEU A 179 -8.98 -21.96 10.42
N ALA A 180 -9.72 -21.77 9.33
CA ALA A 180 -10.22 -22.85 8.48
C ALA A 180 -9.08 -23.70 7.89
N VAL A 181 -8.05 -23.04 7.36
CA VAL A 181 -6.86 -23.68 6.80
C VAL A 181 -6.12 -24.48 7.88
N SER A 182 -5.88 -23.89 9.05
CA SER A 182 -5.17 -24.56 10.15
C SER A 182 -5.94 -25.78 10.67
N THR A 183 -7.26 -25.70 10.80
CA THR A 183 -8.10 -26.85 11.20
C THR A 183 -8.09 -27.95 10.15
N PHE A 184 -8.16 -27.62 8.86
CA PHE A 184 -8.07 -28.57 7.76
C PHE A 184 -6.72 -29.32 7.79
N TYR A 185 -5.59 -28.60 7.94
CA TYR A 185 -4.27 -29.22 8.01
C TYR A 185 -4.12 -30.11 9.24
N ARG A 186 -4.61 -29.69 10.42
CA ARG A 186 -4.60 -30.52 11.63
C ARG A 186 -5.38 -31.81 11.44
N ALA A 187 -6.60 -31.74 10.91
CA ALA A 187 -7.43 -32.92 10.62
C ALA A 187 -6.74 -33.89 9.63
N ARG A 188 -6.07 -33.36 8.61
CA ARG A 188 -5.28 -34.16 7.65
C ARG A 188 -4.11 -34.87 8.34
N LEU A 189 -3.35 -34.14 9.20
CA LEU A 189 -2.24 -34.73 9.92
C LEU A 189 -2.71 -35.84 10.86
N HIS A 190 -3.76 -35.64 11.65
CA HIS A 190 -4.35 -36.70 12.49
C HIS A 190 -4.79 -37.92 11.68
N ALA A 191 -5.39 -37.72 10.51
CA ALA A 191 -5.79 -38.83 9.64
C ALA A 191 -4.60 -39.62 9.06
N LEU A 192 -3.44 -38.97 8.87
CA LEU A 192 -2.23 -39.62 8.31
C LEU A 192 -1.35 -40.25 9.41
N THR A 193 -1.32 -39.70 10.62
CA THR A 193 -0.44 -40.14 11.69
C THR A 193 -1.11 -41.08 12.68
N GLY A 194 -2.44 -41.16 12.68
CA GLY A 194 -3.21 -42.00 13.62
C GLY A 194 -3.11 -41.55 15.09
N ILE A 195 -2.60 -40.32 15.34
CA ILE A 195 -2.44 -39.73 16.67
C ILE A 195 -3.43 -38.58 16.84
#